data_ad8ead025d8119b36968fbfd3e124be6
#
_entry.id   ad8ead025d8119b36968fbfd3e124be6
#
_cell.length_a   1.000
_cell.length_b   1.000
_cell.length_c   1.000
_cell.angle_alpha   90.00
_cell.angle_beta   90.00
_cell.angle_gamma   90.00
#
_symmetry.space_group_name_H-M   'P 1'
#
loop_
_entity.id
_entity.type
_entity.pdbx_description
1 polymer ?
#
loop_
_entity_poly.entity_id
_entity_poly.type
_entity_poly.pdbx_seq_one_letter_code
_entity_poly.pdbx_strand_id
1 'polypeptide(L)'
;STTTSTPNGTKKYILRNNTVMDSGDPTTNNTGTAGAGQDFHIGSWSYSLHNLDGLIGELIVFDGAPTAAEEDQIQTYLALKYGITMASMDYKDAAGTEIWDKDANVSFNNDITGIGRDDISGLNQKQSKSINSDDILTMSTQAIAVSNAANTTQLGTDASFEMWANNGGSVAVQTGEKPASFSQRLT
;
A
#
# COMPACT_ATOMS: atom_id res chain seq x y z
N SER A 1 10.02 -3.04 -1.88
CA SER A 1 10.03 -4.11 -2.91
C SER A 1 9.77 -5.46 -2.27
N THR A 2 8.83 -6.17 -2.80
CA THR A 2 8.48 -7.52 -2.34
C THR A 2 9.27 -8.52 -3.19
N THR A 3 9.97 -9.46 -2.56
CA THR A 3 10.59 -10.58 -3.27
C THR A 3 9.78 -11.82 -2.95
N THR A 4 9.11 -12.38 -3.94
CA THR A 4 8.40 -13.66 -3.80
C THR A 4 9.24 -14.75 -4.44
N SER A 5 9.48 -15.86 -3.73
CA SER A 5 10.03 -17.06 -4.30
C SER A 5 8.98 -18.16 -4.16
N THR A 6 8.49 -18.68 -5.28
CA THR A 6 7.61 -19.84 -5.25
C THR A 6 8.40 -21.11 -4.94
N PRO A 7 7.92 -22.00 -4.06
CA PRO A 7 8.48 -23.34 -3.94
C PRO A 7 8.31 -24.05 -5.28
N ASN A 8 9.30 -24.77 -5.76
CA ASN A 8 9.32 -25.51 -7.03
C ASN A 8 9.99 -24.86 -8.23
N GLY A 9 10.97 -24.02 -8.02
CA GLY A 9 11.85 -23.65 -9.12
C GLY A 9 11.25 -22.70 -10.16
N THR A 10 10.09 -22.09 -9.86
CA THR A 10 9.45 -21.15 -10.75
C THR A 10 9.67 -19.72 -10.29
N LYS A 11 10.42 -18.95 -10.83
CA LYS A 11 10.66 -17.49 -10.83
C LYS A 11 10.67 -16.78 -9.48
N LYS A 12 11.74 -16.10 -9.21
CA LYS A 12 11.81 -15.02 -8.23
C LYS A 12 11.35 -13.72 -8.86
N TYR A 13 10.57 -12.96 -8.14
CA TYR A 13 10.16 -11.63 -8.56
C TYR A 13 10.61 -10.59 -7.56
N ILE A 14 11.07 -9.46 -8.05
CA ILE A 14 11.17 -8.25 -7.26
C ILE A 14 10.03 -7.36 -7.73
N LEU A 15 9.06 -7.13 -6.84
CA LEU A 15 7.95 -6.25 -7.08
C LEU A 15 8.20 -4.89 -6.42
N ARG A 16 7.82 -3.84 -7.11
CA ARG A 16 7.76 -2.50 -6.59
C ARG A 16 6.39 -1.93 -6.93
N ASN A 17 5.57 -1.66 -5.91
CA ASN A 17 4.21 -1.16 -6.07
C ASN A 17 3.43 -1.97 -7.12
N ASN A 18 3.34 -3.28 -6.92
CA ASN A 18 2.73 -4.27 -7.81
C ASN A 18 3.31 -4.34 -9.25
N THR A 19 4.43 -3.71 -9.52
CA THR A 19 5.11 -3.80 -10.81
C THR A 19 6.31 -4.73 -10.70
N VAL A 20 6.38 -5.75 -11.56
CA VAL A 20 7.54 -6.64 -11.64
C VAL A 20 8.74 -5.83 -12.13
N MET A 21 9.73 -5.65 -11.27
CA MET A 21 10.97 -4.93 -11.58
C MET A 21 12.05 -5.86 -12.12
N ASP A 22 12.04 -7.11 -11.67
CA ASP A 22 12.95 -8.14 -12.12
C ASP A 22 12.32 -9.52 -11.96
N SER A 23 12.60 -10.42 -12.91
CA SER A 23 12.18 -11.82 -12.86
C SER A 23 13.39 -12.69 -13.19
N GLY A 24 14.03 -13.21 -12.15
CA GLY A 24 15.20 -14.10 -12.31
C GLY A 24 14.82 -15.52 -12.69
N ASP A 25 15.71 -16.20 -13.46
CA ASP A 25 15.62 -17.63 -13.68
C ASP A 25 15.99 -18.38 -12.37
N PRO A 26 15.14 -19.31 -11.92
CA PRO A 26 15.40 -20.10 -10.72
C PRO A 26 16.61 -21.02 -10.81
N THR A 27 17.14 -21.25 -11.99
CA THR A 27 18.31 -22.15 -12.18
C THR A 27 19.59 -21.66 -11.50
N THR A 28 19.65 -20.36 -11.17
CA THR A 28 20.79 -19.78 -10.43
C THR A 28 20.50 -19.57 -8.95
N ASN A 29 19.39 -20.09 -8.48
CA ASN A 29 19.05 -19.97 -7.07
C ASN A 29 20.01 -20.76 -6.21
N ASN A 30 20.76 -20.04 -5.44
CA ASN A 30 21.30 -20.59 -4.22
C ASN A 30 20.12 -20.88 -3.27
N THR A 31 19.47 -22.02 -3.49
CA THR A 31 18.57 -22.65 -2.51
C THR A 31 19.41 -23.23 -1.38
N GLY A 32 20.49 -22.55 -1.05
CA GLY A 32 21.24 -22.88 0.12
C GLY A 32 20.28 -22.89 1.27
N THR A 33 20.00 -24.06 1.81
CA THR A 33 19.45 -24.21 3.14
C THR A 33 20.23 -23.20 3.98
N ALA A 34 19.55 -22.20 4.56
CA ALA A 34 20.20 -21.33 5.52
C ALA A 34 20.83 -22.27 6.54
N GLY A 35 22.15 -22.43 6.48
CA GLY A 35 22.86 -23.31 7.39
C GLY A 35 22.56 -22.83 8.79
N ALA A 36 22.38 -23.75 9.72
CA ALA A 36 22.24 -23.40 11.12
C ALA A 36 23.37 -22.42 11.49
N GLY A 37 23.03 -21.20 11.90
CA GLY A 37 23.96 -20.14 12.24
C GLY A 37 24.20 -19.08 11.18
N GLN A 38 23.36 -18.99 10.13
CA GLN A 38 23.35 -17.83 9.23
C GLN A 38 22.44 -16.73 9.79
N ASP A 39 23.00 -15.56 9.96
CA ASP A 39 22.25 -14.40 10.43
C ASP A 39 21.38 -13.83 9.28
N PHE A 40 20.16 -13.42 9.61
CA PHE A 40 19.31 -12.69 8.70
C PHE A 40 19.60 -11.19 8.84
N HIS A 41 20.12 -10.58 7.79
CA HIS A 41 20.47 -9.16 7.79
C HIS A 41 19.39 -8.33 7.09
N ILE A 42 18.90 -7.29 7.76
CA ILE A 42 17.99 -6.30 7.19
C ILE A 42 18.74 -4.99 7.03
N GLY A 43 18.72 -4.43 5.83
CA GLY A 43 19.37 -3.15 5.56
C GLY A 43 20.88 -3.16 5.52
N SER A 44 21.52 -4.32 5.60
CA SER A 44 22.95 -4.46 5.35
C SER A 44 23.31 -5.81 4.72
N TRP A 45 24.42 -5.87 4.01
CA TRP A 45 24.87 -7.14 3.43
C TRP A 45 25.88 -7.86 4.33
N SER A 46 26.69 -7.19 5.08
CA SER A 46 27.76 -7.79 5.88
C SER A 46 28.15 -6.81 6.98
N TYR A 47 28.54 -7.34 8.09
CA TYR A 47 28.89 -6.74 9.38
C TYR A 47 29.29 -5.25 9.45
N SER A 48 29.53 -4.56 8.33
CA SER A 48 29.80 -3.11 8.29
C SER A 48 29.83 -2.50 6.89
N LEU A 49 29.49 -3.24 5.84
CA LEU A 49 29.54 -2.75 4.45
C LEU A 49 28.15 -2.74 3.84
N HIS A 50 27.86 -1.72 3.03
CA HIS A 50 26.62 -1.58 2.28
C HIS A 50 25.36 -1.46 3.16
N ASN A 51 25.39 -0.55 4.12
CA ASN A 51 24.24 -0.27 4.96
C ASN A 51 23.18 0.54 4.20
N LEU A 52 21.90 0.26 4.48
CA LEU A 52 20.80 1.09 4.05
C LEU A 52 20.87 2.44 4.80
N ASP A 53 21.01 3.53 4.07
CA ASP A 53 20.79 4.88 4.58
C ASP A 53 19.33 5.27 4.25
N GLY A 54 18.43 4.95 5.18
CA GLY A 54 17.01 5.15 4.98
C GLY A 54 16.15 4.55 6.09
N LEU A 55 14.83 4.58 5.88
CA LEU A 55 13.85 4.06 6.82
C LEU A 55 13.18 2.81 6.22
N ILE A 56 12.97 1.80 7.06
CA ILE A 56 12.14 0.64 6.74
C ILE A 56 10.85 0.83 7.54
N GLY A 57 9.72 1.06 6.84
CA GLY A 57 8.43 1.27 7.49
C GLY A 57 7.89 -0.02 8.11
N GLU A 58 8.01 -1.13 7.40
CA GLU A 58 7.52 -2.43 7.84
C GLU A 58 8.26 -3.57 7.13
N LEU A 59 8.39 -4.69 7.80
CA LEU A 59 8.87 -5.95 7.25
C LEU A 59 7.87 -7.04 7.59
N ILE A 60 7.40 -7.76 6.58
CA ILE A 60 6.52 -8.90 6.73
C ILE A 60 7.24 -10.13 6.16
N VAL A 61 7.34 -11.19 6.95
CA VAL A 61 7.97 -12.45 6.57
C VAL A 61 6.94 -13.56 6.65
N PHE A 62 6.83 -14.35 5.59
CA PHE A 62 5.89 -15.47 5.49
C PHE A 62 6.65 -16.80 5.54
N ASP A 63 6.02 -17.80 6.15
CA ASP A 63 6.46 -19.19 6.06
C ASP A 63 5.91 -19.80 4.78
N GLY A 64 6.57 -19.52 3.68
CA GLY A 64 6.18 -19.92 2.33
C GLY A 64 5.83 -18.74 1.41
N ALA A 65 5.61 -19.03 0.15
CA ALA A 65 5.24 -18.02 -0.83
C ALA A 65 3.73 -17.73 -0.73
N PRO A 66 3.32 -16.47 -0.59
CA PRO A 66 1.90 -16.12 -0.66
C PRO A 66 1.33 -16.44 -2.05
N THR A 67 0.06 -16.76 -2.10
CA THR A 67 -0.72 -16.84 -3.33
C THR A 67 -0.92 -15.44 -3.93
N ALA A 68 -1.28 -15.34 -5.20
CA ALA A 68 -1.57 -14.05 -5.83
C ALA A 68 -2.69 -13.27 -5.10
N ALA A 69 -3.69 -13.97 -4.56
CA ALA A 69 -4.75 -13.33 -3.78
C ALA A 69 -4.23 -12.77 -2.45
N GLU A 70 -3.38 -13.50 -1.76
CA GLU A 70 -2.74 -13.03 -0.54
C GLU A 70 -1.75 -11.88 -0.82
N GLU A 71 -1.06 -11.90 -1.96
CA GLU A 71 -0.23 -10.78 -2.41
C GLU A 71 -1.06 -9.50 -2.58
N ASP A 72 -2.22 -9.57 -3.23
CA ASP A 72 -3.15 -8.42 -3.38
C ASP A 72 -3.59 -7.88 -2.02
N GLN A 73 -3.96 -8.77 -1.07
CA GLN A 73 -4.37 -8.39 0.28
C GLN A 73 -3.23 -7.70 1.06
N ILE A 74 -2.02 -8.26 1.00
CA ILE A 74 -0.83 -7.68 1.63
C ILE A 74 -0.50 -6.31 1.04
N GLN A 75 -0.55 -6.21 -0.28
CA GLN A 75 -0.28 -4.95 -0.98
C GLN A 75 -1.33 -3.89 -0.66
N THR A 76 -2.61 -4.28 -0.56
CA THR A 76 -3.69 -3.39 -0.12
C THR A 76 -3.44 -2.87 1.29
N TYR A 77 -3.12 -3.76 2.24
CA TYR A 77 -2.78 -3.37 3.61
C TYR A 77 -1.65 -2.33 3.65
N LEU A 78 -0.56 -2.59 2.94
CA LEU A 78 0.59 -1.68 2.89
C LEU A 78 0.26 -0.37 2.16
N ALA A 79 -0.52 -0.44 1.09
CA ALA A 79 -0.95 0.73 0.32
C ALA A 79 -1.79 1.68 1.17
N LEU A 80 -2.79 1.17 1.88
CA LEU A 80 -3.63 1.97 2.77
C LEU A 80 -2.86 2.53 3.95
N LYS A 81 -2.01 1.70 4.57
CA LYS A 81 -1.23 2.09 5.75
C LYS A 81 -0.23 3.21 5.45
N TYR A 82 0.37 3.20 4.28
CA TYR A 82 1.43 4.13 3.90
C TYR A 82 1.02 5.14 2.83
N GLY A 83 -0.24 5.15 2.40
CA GLY A 83 -0.74 6.08 1.38
C GLY A 83 -0.14 5.85 -0.01
N ILE A 84 0.24 4.62 -0.33
CA ILE A 84 0.87 4.27 -1.61
C ILE A 84 -0.23 3.94 -2.63
N THR A 85 -0.21 4.60 -3.78
CA THR A 85 -1.12 4.31 -4.87
C THR A 85 -0.70 3.07 -5.65
N MET A 86 -1.60 2.09 -5.76
CA MET A 86 -1.43 0.84 -6.51
C MET A 86 -2.41 0.82 -7.68
N ALA A 87 -2.17 1.65 -8.69
CA ALA A 87 -3.09 1.88 -9.80
C ALA A 87 -3.32 0.65 -10.73
N SER A 88 -2.48 -0.38 -10.62
CA SER A 88 -2.50 -1.57 -11.49
C SER A 88 -3.23 -2.77 -10.90
N MET A 89 -3.80 -2.66 -9.70
CA MET A 89 -4.50 -3.76 -9.02
C MET A 89 -5.76 -3.26 -8.32
N ASP A 90 -6.68 -4.18 -8.08
CA ASP A 90 -7.82 -3.96 -7.19
C ASP A 90 -7.35 -4.01 -5.74
N TYR A 91 -7.93 -3.18 -4.90
CA TYR A 91 -7.68 -3.26 -3.47
C TYR A 91 -8.66 -4.23 -2.83
N LYS A 92 -8.14 -5.12 -1.99
CA LYS A 92 -8.93 -6.14 -1.29
C LYS A 92 -8.64 -6.11 0.20
N ASP A 93 -9.68 -6.26 1.02
CA ASP A 93 -9.51 -6.47 2.45
C ASP A 93 -8.85 -7.83 2.75
N ALA A 94 -8.56 -8.11 4.01
CA ALA A 94 -7.93 -9.37 4.41
C ALA A 94 -8.83 -10.60 4.25
N ALA A 95 -10.13 -10.42 4.04
CA ALA A 95 -11.06 -11.50 3.69
C ALA A 95 -11.13 -11.73 2.16
N GLY A 96 -10.47 -10.88 1.35
CA GLY A 96 -10.49 -10.93 -0.10
C GLY A 96 -11.66 -10.18 -0.74
N THR A 97 -12.41 -9.41 0.05
CA THR A 97 -13.49 -8.55 -0.47
C THR A 97 -12.88 -7.34 -1.14
N GLU A 98 -13.34 -7.05 -2.35
CA GLU A 98 -12.89 -5.90 -3.10
C GLU A 98 -13.41 -4.60 -2.47
N ILE A 99 -12.49 -3.67 -2.19
CA ILE A 99 -12.78 -2.35 -1.62
C ILE A 99 -12.49 -1.21 -2.60
N TRP A 100 -11.78 -1.51 -3.69
CA TRP A 100 -11.56 -0.60 -4.82
C TRP A 100 -11.35 -1.42 -6.09
N ASP A 101 -12.23 -1.25 -7.06
CA ASP A 101 -12.16 -1.84 -8.40
C ASP A 101 -11.50 -0.85 -9.36
N LYS A 102 -10.28 -1.14 -9.81
CA LYS A 102 -9.53 -0.28 -10.74
C LYS A 102 -10.18 -0.16 -12.11
N ASP A 103 -10.90 -1.20 -12.55
CA ASP A 103 -11.51 -1.25 -13.87
C ASP A 103 -12.84 -0.48 -13.88
N ALA A 104 -13.61 -0.58 -12.80
CA ALA A 104 -14.79 0.27 -12.61
C ALA A 104 -14.42 1.75 -12.44
N ASN A 105 -13.24 2.02 -11.87
CA ASN A 105 -12.73 3.36 -11.61
C ASN A 105 -11.60 3.78 -12.55
N VAL A 106 -11.56 3.28 -13.78
CA VAL A 106 -10.45 3.44 -14.74
C VAL A 106 -9.98 4.89 -14.92
N SER A 107 -10.86 5.88 -14.77
CA SER A 107 -10.53 7.30 -14.88
C SER A 107 -10.07 7.95 -13.57
N PHE A 108 -10.06 7.20 -12.46
CA PHE A 108 -9.83 7.72 -11.12
C PHE A 108 -8.88 6.84 -10.30
N ASN A 109 -7.82 6.32 -10.93
CA ASN A 109 -6.83 5.47 -10.26
C ASN A 109 -5.56 6.25 -9.84
N ASN A 110 -5.64 7.57 -9.70
CA ASN A 110 -4.54 8.39 -9.19
C ASN A 110 -4.78 8.77 -7.73
N ASP A 111 -3.71 8.88 -6.97
CA ASP A 111 -3.71 9.27 -5.56
C ASP A 111 -4.65 8.44 -4.67
N ILE A 112 -4.79 7.14 -4.99
CA ILE A 112 -5.64 6.24 -4.22
C ILE A 112 -5.17 6.23 -2.78
N THR A 113 -6.07 6.59 -1.86
CA THR A 113 -5.86 6.54 -0.43
C THR A 113 -7.18 6.20 0.27
N GLY A 114 -7.12 5.86 1.55
CA GLY A 114 -8.33 5.51 2.28
C GLY A 114 -8.12 5.42 3.78
N ILE A 115 -9.21 5.57 4.50
CA ILE A 115 -9.31 5.19 5.90
C ILE A 115 -10.07 3.86 5.99
N GLY A 116 -9.71 3.03 6.97
CA GLY A 116 -10.30 1.71 7.08
C GLY A 116 -9.97 1.01 8.39
N ARG A 117 -10.83 0.08 8.74
CA ARG A 117 -10.63 -0.89 9.81
C ARG A 117 -10.79 -2.29 9.26
N ASP A 118 -9.80 -3.12 9.50
CA ASP A 118 -9.78 -4.54 9.15
C ASP A 118 -9.09 -5.29 10.30
N ASP A 119 -9.88 -5.94 11.10
CA ASP A 119 -9.40 -6.62 12.30
C ASP A 119 -8.59 -7.88 11.97
N ILE A 120 -8.79 -8.50 10.79
CA ILE A 120 -8.05 -9.67 10.33
C ILE A 120 -6.59 -9.28 10.06
N SER A 121 -6.35 -8.22 9.32
CA SER A 121 -5.00 -7.71 9.05
C SER A 121 -4.43 -6.85 10.18
N GLY A 122 -5.25 -6.45 11.14
CA GLY A 122 -4.91 -5.47 12.16
C GLY A 122 -4.78 -4.04 11.62
N LEU A 123 -5.30 -3.77 10.42
CA LEU A 123 -5.33 -2.41 9.87
C LEU A 123 -6.32 -1.55 10.65
N ASN A 124 -5.85 -0.40 11.11
CA ASN A 124 -6.69 0.62 11.72
C ASN A 124 -6.20 2.00 11.25
N GLN A 125 -6.55 2.30 10.00
CA GLN A 125 -6.17 3.56 9.34
C GLN A 125 -7.27 4.60 9.58
N LYS A 126 -7.03 5.47 10.54
CA LYS A 126 -8.00 6.48 11.00
C LYS A 126 -7.84 7.82 10.32
N GLN A 127 -6.69 8.06 9.72
CA GLN A 127 -6.42 9.18 8.85
C GLN A 127 -5.42 8.79 7.77
N SER A 128 -5.58 9.30 6.57
CA SER A 128 -4.76 8.94 5.42
C SER A 128 -4.61 10.09 4.45
N LYS A 129 -3.49 10.06 3.74
CA LYS A 129 -3.17 10.91 2.62
C LYS A 129 -2.29 10.11 1.66
N SER A 130 -2.43 10.30 0.35
CA SER A 130 -1.46 9.75 -0.60
C SER A 130 -0.08 10.34 -0.37
N ILE A 131 0.97 9.53 -0.57
CA ILE A 131 2.37 9.99 -0.52
C ILE A 131 2.78 10.76 -1.79
N ASN A 132 1.95 10.76 -2.82
CA ASN A 132 2.23 11.49 -4.05
C ASN A 132 2.27 12.99 -3.77
N SER A 133 3.18 13.68 -4.44
CA SER A 133 3.46 15.12 -4.19
C SER A 133 2.33 16.05 -4.61
N ASP A 134 1.46 15.60 -5.51
CA ASP A 134 0.33 16.33 -6.07
C ASP A 134 -1.00 15.99 -5.38
N ASP A 135 -1.00 15.09 -4.40
CA ASP A 135 -2.19 14.79 -3.62
C ASP A 135 -2.62 15.98 -2.74
N ILE A 136 -3.91 16.30 -2.82
CA ILE A 136 -4.53 17.44 -2.14
C ILE A 136 -5.46 17.04 -0.99
N LEU A 137 -5.81 15.76 -0.87
CA LEU A 137 -6.79 15.31 0.10
C LEU A 137 -6.15 14.59 1.27
N THR A 138 -6.53 15.01 2.47
CA THR A 138 -6.32 14.22 3.69
C THR A 138 -7.68 13.80 4.24
N MET A 139 -7.87 12.48 4.40
CA MET A 139 -9.05 11.90 5.01
C MET A 139 -8.81 11.66 6.49
N SER A 140 -9.85 11.79 7.32
CA SER A 140 -9.74 11.49 8.75
C SER A 140 -11.12 11.18 9.35
N THR A 141 -11.17 10.26 10.30
CA THR A 141 -12.38 9.92 11.07
C THR A 141 -12.83 11.04 12.01
N GLN A 142 -11.93 11.97 12.29
CA GLN A 142 -12.17 13.16 13.13
C GLN A 142 -11.20 14.27 12.69
N ALA A 143 -10.98 15.28 13.52
CA ALA A 143 -9.95 16.29 13.28
C ALA A 143 -8.59 15.62 13.02
N ILE A 144 -7.86 16.12 12.02
CA ILE A 144 -6.56 15.58 11.63
C ILE A 144 -5.61 15.69 12.81
N ALA A 145 -5.04 14.57 13.21
CA ALA A 145 -4.04 14.48 14.26
C ALA A 145 -2.61 14.49 13.69
N VAL A 146 -1.62 14.62 14.53
CA VAL A 146 -0.19 14.61 14.14
C VAL A 146 0.26 13.25 13.57
N SER A 147 -0.50 12.19 13.84
CA SER A 147 -0.26 10.84 13.29
C SER A 147 -1.54 10.01 13.34
N ASN A 148 -1.57 8.91 12.59
CA ASN A 148 -2.64 7.93 12.68
C ASN A 148 -2.80 7.36 14.10
N ALA A 149 -1.70 7.15 14.83
CA ALA A 149 -1.73 6.67 16.21
C ALA A 149 -2.37 7.70 17.17
N ALA A 150 -2.11 9.00 16.96
CA ALA A 150 -2.65 10.07 17.77
C ALA A 150 -4.13 10.36 17.49
N ASN A 151 -4.68 9.91 16.36
CA ASN A 151 -6.10 9.93 16.11
C ASN A 151 -6.78 8.84 16.95
N THR A 152 -7.68 9.23 17.86
CA THR A 152 -8.32 8.31 18.82
C THR A 152 -9.62 7.70 18.32
N THR A 153 -10.16 8.19 17.22
CA THR A 153 -11.44 7.72 16.67
C THR A 153 -11.22 6.74 15.53
N GLN A 154 -11.67 5.52 15.68
CA GLN A 154 -11.66 4.50 14.63
C GLN A 154 -13.03 4.34 13.99
N LEU A 155 -13.09 3.69 12.82
CA LEU A 155 -14.33 3.23 12.24
C LEU A 155 -15.01 2.21 13.16
N GLY A 156 -16.32 2.35 13.34
CA GLY A 156 -17.06 1.57 14.32
C GLY A 156 -17.25 0.10 13.95
N THR A 157 -17.19 -0.23 12.66
CA THR A 157 -17.45 -1.57 12.13
C THR A 157 -16.16 -2.14 11.53
N ASP A 158 -15.93 -3.44 11.76
CA ASP A 158 -14.88 -4.19 11.06
C ASP A 158 -15.15 -4.28 9.56
N ALA A 159 -14.09 -4.46 8.77
CA ALA A 159 -14.12 -4.49 7.30
C ALA A 159 -14.84 -3.27 6.69
N SER A 160 -14.66 -2.09 7.30
CA SER A 160 -15.22 -0.83 6.83
C SER A 160 -14.11 0.05 6.26
N PHE A 161 -14.34 0.54 5.04
CA PHE A 161 -13.37 1.37 4.33
C PHE A 161 -14.06 2.56 3.69
N GLU A 162 -13.37 3.67 3.63
CA GLU A 162 -13.73 4.83 2.82
C GLU A 162 -12.53 5.20 1.96
N MET A 163 -12.70 5.13 0.65
CA MET A 163 -11.63 5.28 -0.32
C MET A 163 -11.77 6.58 -1.09
N TRP A 164 -10.64 7.13 -1.47
CA TRP A 164 -10.54 8.31 -2.32
C TRP A 164 -9.53 8.08 -3.43
N ALA A 165 -9.83 8.64 -4.59
CA ALA A 165 -8.86 8.77 -5.68
C ALA A 165 -9.28 9.93 -6.60
N ASN A 166 -8.39 10.32 -7.50
CA ASN A 166 -8.65 11.37 -8.46
C ASN A 166 -8.29 10.94 -9.90
N ASN A 167 -8.58 11.80 -10.85
CA ASN A 167 -8.34 11.54 -12.27
C ASN A 167 -6.95 11.98 -12.77
N GLY A 168 -6.04 12.37 -11.88
CA GLY A 168 -4.70 12.88 -12.22
C GLY A 168 -4.70 14.23 -12.95
N GLY A 169 -5.86 14.89 -13.04
CA GLY A 169 -5.96 16.21 -13.62
C GLY A 169 -5.40 17.31 -12.72
N SER A 170 -4.95 18.40 -13.33
CA SER A 170 -4.51 19.57 -12.55
C SER A 170 -5.65 20.15 -11.75
N VAL A 171 -5.40 20.45 -10.48
CA VAL A 171 -6.36 21.13 -9.62
C VAL A 171 -6.59 22.55 -10.12
N ALA A 172 -7.83 22.88 -10.43
CA ALA A 172 -8.23 24.20 -10.88
C ALA A 172 -9.38 24.76 -10.03
N VAL A 173 -9.35 26.06 -9.80
CA VAL A 173 -10.45 26.74 -9.12
C VAL A 173 -11.61 26.94 -10.11
N GLN A 174 -12.72 26.28 -9.85
CA GLN A 174 -13.96 26.49 -10.60
C GLN A 174 -14.74 27.66 -10.01
N THR A 175 -14.95 28.69 -10.83
CA THR A 175 -15.71 29.89 -10.42
C THR A 175 -17.12 29.94 -11.00
N GLY A 176 -17.40 29.14 -12.04
CA GLY A 176 -18.66 29.21 -12.80
C GLY A 176 -19.82 28.41 -12.22
N GLU A 177 -19.57 27.31 -11.54
CA GLU A 177 -20.60 26.36 -11.08
C GLU A 177 -20.51 26.09 -9.57
N LYS A 178 -20.35 27.11 -8.78
CA LYS A 178 -20.30 26.96 -7.32
C LYS A 178 -21.73 27.01 -6.72
N PRO A 179 -22.02 26.20 -5.71
CA PRO A 179 -23.21 26.39 -4.89
C PRO A 179 -23.18 27.79 -4.26
N ALA A 180 -24.37 28.41 -4.11
CA ALA A 180 -24.48 29.78 -3.58
C ALA A 180 -23.82 29.96 -2.18
N SER A 181 -23.70 28.90 -1.42
CA SER A 181 -23.07 28.87 -0.09
C SER A 181 -21.54 28.76 -0.10
N PHE A 182 -20.90 28.56 -1.27
CA PHE A 182 -19.46 28.42 -1.35
C PHE A 182 -18.84 29.54 -2.20
N SER A 183 -17.71 30.06 -1.74
CA SER A 183 -16.97 31.09 -2.49
C SER A 183 -16.21 30.50 -3.69
N GLN A 184 -15.69 29.28 -3.56
CA GLN A 184 -14.93 28.56 -4.58
C GLN A 184 -15.17 27.05 -4.47
N ARG A 185 -14.96 26.33 -5.59
CA ARG A 185 -14.93 24.89 -5.68
C ARG A 185 -13.67 24.48 -6.44
N LEU A 186 -12.98 23.46 -5.93
CA LEU A 186 -11.89 22.80 -6.66
C LEU A 186 -12.47 21.65 -7.50
N THR A 187 -11.96 21.47 -8.71
CA THR A 187 -12.28 20.36 -9.61
C THR A 187 -11.04 19.76 -10.21
#